data_0dbedab2839337e51fdfdc11916e407e
#
_entry.id   0dbedab2839337e51fdfdc11916e407e
#
_cell.length_a   1.000
_cell.length_b   1.000
_cell.length_c   1.000
_cell.angle_alpha   90.00
_cell.angle_beta   90.00
_cell.angle_gamma   90.00
#
_symmetry.space_group_name_H-M   'P 1'
#
loop_
_entity.id
_entity.type
_entity.pdbx_description
1 polymer ?
#
loop_
_entity_poly.entity_id
_entity_poly.type
_entity_poly.pdbx_seq_one_letter_code
_entity_poly.pdbx_strand_id
1 'polypeptide(L)'
;MIDDTYNSSPAAAAAALQTLYSFDDAAERIVVLGDMCELGASSQMEHEKLGSMCDPNLLAWVVTVGPESERYIAPAARRRGCQVHIARNAIEAGEFVRSVTQGNAIVLVKGSQDTIYLEECVKVLCNMTEDVRLVRQDAQWMAKKEAFFQQFK
;
A
#
# COMPACT_ATOMS: atom_id res chain seq x y z
N MET A 1 1.22 -1.86 12.86
CA MET A 1 1.27 -1.32 11.47
C MET A 1 2.71 -1.02 11.11
N ILE A 2 3.09 -1.22 9.84
CA ILE A 2 4.41 -0.90 9.27
C ILE A 2 4.17 0.20 8.24
N ASP A 3 4.64 1.42 8.54
CA ASP A 3 4.62 2.56 7.61
C ASP A 3 5.94 2.59 6.82
N ASP A 4 5.87 2.28 5.54
CA ASP A 4 6.99 2.33 4.59
C ASP A 4 6.57 3.13 3.32
N THR A 5 5.93 4.29 3.56
CA THR A 5 5.30 5.14 2.53
C THR A 5 6.24 6.20 1.96
N TYR A 6 7.49 6.25 2.39
CA TYR A 6 8.43 7.27 1.92
C TYR A 6 8.81 7.09 0.45
N ASN A 7 9.21 5.88 0.05
CA ASN A 7 9.56 5.53 -1.32
C ASN A 7 9.44 4.01 -1.54
N SER A 8 9.38 3.58 -2.81
CA SER A 8 9.28 2.17 -3.16
C SER A 8 10.14 1.83 -4.38
N SER A 9 11.11 0.94 -4.16
CA SER A 9 11.83 0.25 -5.24
C SER A 9 11.49 -1.23 -5.20
N PRO A 10 11.73 -2.00 -6.30
CA PRO A 10 11.45 -3.44 -6.33
C PRO A 10 12.09 -4.23 -5.20
N ALA A 11 13.37 -3.95 -4.92
CA ALA A 11 14.09 -4.62 -3.83
C ALA A 11 13.52 -4.25 -2.44
N ALA A 12 13.21 -2.95 -2.22
CA ALA A 12 12.63 -2.50 -0.96
C ALA A 12 11.21 -3.04 -0.75
N ALA A 13 10.38 -3.09 -1.80
CA ALA A 13 9.04 -3.65 -1.73
C ALA A 13 9.06 -5.14 -1.41
N ALA A 14 9.94 -5.90 -2.04
CA ALA A 14 10.15 -7.32 -1.74
C ALA A 14 10.61 -7.53 -0.30
N ALA A 15 11.58 -6.76 0.17
CA ALA A 15 12.09 -6.84 1.55
C ALA A 15 11.02 -6.49 2.59
N ALA A 16 10.21 -5.45 2.33
CA ALA A 16 9.11 -5.06 3.21
C ALA A 16 8.04 -6.17 3.32
N LEU A 17 7.71 -6.81 2.19
CA LEU A 17 6.78 -7.94 2.18
C LEU A 17 7.32 -9.13 2.98
N GLN A 18 8.60 -9.47 2.85
CA GLN A 18 9.25 -10.50 3.67
C GLN A 18 9.26 -10.14 5.16
N THR A 19 9.48 -8.86 5.47
CA THR A 19 9.37 -8.36 6.85
C THR A 19 7.96 -8.56 7.39
N LEU A 20 6.91 -8.25 6.63
CA LEU A 20 5.53 -8.52 7.03
C LEU A 20 5.30 -10.00 7.33
N TYR A 21 5.87 -10.90 6.53
CA TYR A 21 5.74 -12.35 6.72
C TYR A 21 6.45 -12.86 7.96
N SER A 22 7.49 -12.18 8.45
CA SER A 22 8.26 -12.61 9.63
C SER A 22 7.59 -12.34 10.99
N PHE A 23 6.42 -11.67 11.00
CA PHE A 23 5.68 -11.45 12.25
C PHE A 23 4.78 -12.65 12.58
N ASP A 24 5.22 -13.53 13.43
CA ASP A 24 4.52 -14.78 13.76
C ASP A 24 3.25 -14.57 14.60
N ASP A 25 3.20 -13.52 15.42
CA ASP A 25 2.11 -13.26 16.37
C ASP A 25 0.87 -12.55 15.76
N ALA A 26 0.87 -12.24 14.48
CA ALA A 26 -0.25 -11.58 13.85
C ALA A 26 -1.35 -12.58 13.47
N ALA A 27 -2.58 -12.32 13.92
CA ALA A 27 -3.75 -13.09 13.50
C ALA A 27 -4.06 -12.86 12.01
N GLU A 28 -3.84 -11.65 11.52
CA GLU A 28 -4.04 -11.28 10.13
C GLU A 28 -2.86 -10.44 9.61
N ARG A 29 -2.49 -10.64 8.35
CA ARG A 29 -1.54 -9.78 7.63
C ARG A 29 -2.22 -9.18 6.43
N ILE A 30 -2.16 -7.86 6.31
CA ILE A 30 -2.71 -7.10 5.19
C ILE A 30 -1.58 -6.27 4.59
N VAL A 31 -1.50 -6.24 3.27
CA VAL A 31 -0.54 -5.38 2.57
C VAL A 31 -1.26 -4.38 1.68
N VAL A 32 -0.88 -3.11 1.77
CA VAL A 32 -1.28 -2.03 0.86
C VAL A 32 -0.07 -1.69 0.01
N LEU A 33 -0.17 -1.95 -1.28
CA LEU A 33 0.91 -1.76 -2.26
C LEU A 33 0.52 -0.65 -3.25
N GLY A 34 1.34 0.38 -3.28
CA GLY A 34 1.27 1.43 -4.28
C GLY A 34 2.28 1.24 -5.40
N ASP A 35 2.19 2.08 -6.42
CA ASP A 35 3.09 2.04 -7.55
C ASP A 35 4.55 2.23 -7.14
N MET A 36 5.43 1.56 -7.86
CA MET A 36 6.87 1.79 -7.84
C MET A 36 7.23 2.70 -9.02
N CYS A 37 7.59 3.95 -8.73
CA CYS A 37 7.90 4.95 -9.75
C CYS A 37 9.30 4.77 -10.34
N GLU A 38 9.59 5.48 -11.44
CA GLU A 38 10.91 5.60 -12.08
C GLU A 38 11.50 4.29 -12.62
N LEU A 39 10.68 3.27 -12.88
CA LEU A 39 11.13 1.96 -13.39
C LEU A 39 11.22 1.91 -14.93
N GLY A 40 10.66 2.91 -15.63
CA GLY A 40 10.67 2.94 -17.08
C GLY A 40 10.14 1.64 -17.70
N ALA A 41 10.89 1.06 -18.65
CA ALA A 41 10.48 -0.15 -19.36
C ALA A 41 10.38 -1.40 -18.47
N SER A 42 10.96 -1.42 -17.28
CA SER A 42 10.87 -2.55 -16.35
C SER A 42 9.64 -2.50 -15.44
N SER A 43 8.82 -1.43 -15.49
CA SER A 43 7.69 -1.22 -14.58
C SER A 43 6.74 -2.42 -14.56
N GLN A 44 6.25 -2.86 -15.71
CA GLN A 44 5.37 -4.02 -15.78
C GLN A 44 5.95 -5.25 -15.09
N MET A 45 7.18 -5.63 -15.49
CA MET A 45 7.83 -6.84 -14.99
C MET A 45 8.02 -6.80 -13.47
N GLU A 46 8.46 -5.68 -12.93
CA GLU A 46 8.73 -5.55 -11.49
C GLU A 46 7.43 -5.52 -10.67
N HIS A 47 6.37 -4.86 -11.17
CA HIS A 47 5.06 -4.90 -10.50
C HIS A 47 4.44 -6.30 -10.56
N GLU A 48 4.50 -7.00 -11.71
CA GLU A 48 4.03 -8.39 -11.81
C GLU A 48 4.80 -9.33 -10.87
N LYS A 49 6.12 -9.16 -10.78
CA LYS A 49 6.97 -9.92 -9.87
C LYS A 49 6.56 -9.70 -8.42
N LEU A 50 6.36 -8.44 -8.00
CA LEU A 50 5.92 -8.12 -6.64
C LEU A 50 4.56 -8.77 -6.33
N GLY A 51 3.58 -8.67 -7.22
CA GLY A 51 2.28 -9.33 -7.08
C GLY A 51 2.38 -10.85 -6.98
N SER A 52 3.33 -11.46 -7.72
CA SER A 52 3.60 -12.89 -7.68
C SER A 52 4.27 -13.36 -6.37
N MET A 53 4.87 -12.45 -5.60
CA MET A 53 5.44 -12.73 -4.29
C MET A 53 4.37 -12.70 -3.17
N CYS A 54 3.17 -12.22 -3.44
CA CYS A 54 2.07 -12.27 -2.47
C CYS A 54 1.66 -13.73 -2.22
N ASP A 55 1.63 -14.13 -0.95
CA ASP A 55 1.29 -15.49 -0.54
C ASP A 55 -0.13 -15.52 0.06
N PRO A 56 -1.09 -16.23 -0.58
CA PRO A 56 -2.46 -16.32 -0.09
C PRO A 56 -2.60 -17.05 1.25
N ASN A 57 -1.59 -17.84 1.66
CA ASN A 57 -1.61 -18.51 2.96
C ASN A 57 -1.17 -17.58 4.10
N LEU A 58 -0.50 -16.47 3.78
CA LEU A 58 0.03 -15.52 4.76
C LEU A 58 -0.73 -14.19 4.78
N LEU A 59 -1.34 -13.80 3.66
CA LEU A 59 -2.04 -12.52 3.50
C LEU A 59 -3.55 -12.72 3.51
N ALA A 60 -4.24 -12.06 4.43
CA ALA A 60 -5.69 -11.94 4.40
C ALA A 60 -6.14 -11.09 3.21
N TRP A 61 -5.44 -9.97 2.95
CA TRP A 61 -5.73 -9.07 1.84
C TRP A 61 -4.48 -8.47 1.22
N VAL A 62 -4.55 -8.29 -0.10
CA VAL A 62 -3.67 -7.42 -0.89
C VAL A 62 -4.51 -6.25 -1.38
N VAL A 63 -4.16 -5.04 -0.98
CA VAL A 63 -4.81 -3.81 -1.42
C VAL A 63 -3.86 -3.08 -2.36
N THR A 64 -4.32 -2.71 -3.55
CA THR A 64 -3.50 -1.99 -4.53
C THR A 64 -3.99 -0.55 -4.71
N VAL A 65 -3.06 0.39 -4.87
CA VAL A 65 -3.33 1.81 -5.09
C VAL A 65 -2.42 2.33 -6.20
N GLY A 66 -3.02 2.89 -7.24
CA GLY A 66 -2.31 3.45 -8.39
C GLY A 66 -2.39 2.58 -9.64
N PRO A 67 -2.22 3.21 -10.82
CA PRO A 67 -2.48 2.57 -12.11
C PRO A 67 -1.58 1.36 -12.43
N GLU A 68 -0.31 1.41 -12.07
CA GLU A 68 0.62 0.29 -12.30
C GLU A 68 0.32 -0.88 -11.36
N SER A 69 0.02 -0.58 -10.10
CA SER A 69 -0.35 -1.58 -9.11
C SER A 69 -1.68 -2.26 -9.45
N GLU A 70 -2.68 -1.50 -9.88
CA GLU A 70 -3.95 -2.04 -10.37
C GLU A 70 -3.74 -2.93 -11.59
N ARG A 71 -2.91 -2.48 -12.55
CA ARG A 71 -2.73 -3.15 -13.84
C ARG A 71 -1.89 -4.42 -13.72
N TYR A 72 -0.91 -4.46 -12.83
CA TYR A 72 0.09 -5.52 -12.81
C TYR A 72 0.19 -6.28 -11.48
N ILE A 73 0.19 -5.59 -10.31
CA ILE A 73 0.25 -6.28 -9.00
C ILE A 73 -1.05 -7.03 -8.75
N ALA A 74 -2.20 -6.36 -8.88
CA ALA A 74 -3.50 -6.93 -8.56
C ALA A 74 -3.79 -8.23 -9.33
N PRO A 75 -3.65 -8.31 -10.68
CA PRO A 75 -3.88 -9.56 -11.38
C PRO A 75 -2.83 -10.63 -11.07
N ALA A 76 -1.57 -10.25 -10.80
CA ALA A 76 -0.53 -11.21 -10.41
C ALA A 76 -0.84 -11.85 -9.04
N ALA A 77 -1.23 -11.06 -8.05
CA ALA A 77 -1.64 -11.55 -6.74
C ALA A 77 -2.91 -12.42 -6.83
N ARG A 78 -3.89 -12.04 -7.65
CA ARG A 78 -5.09 -12.87 -7.89
C ARG A 78 -4.74 -14.23 -8.50
N ARG A 79 -3.80 -14.28 -9.47
CA ARG A 79 -3.32 -15.56 -10.04
C ARG A 79 -2.66 -16.45 -8.99
N ARG A 80 -2.10 -15.87 -7.94
CA ARG A 80 -1.58 -16.61 -6.78
C ARG A 80 -2.66 -17.14 -5.84
N GLY A 81 -3.90 -16.65 -5.97
CA GLY A 81 -5.01 -17.00 -5.09
C GLY A 81 -5.29 -16.00 -3.97
N CYS A 82 -4.60 -14.85 -3.95
CA CYS A 82 -4.84 -13.82 -2.94
C CYS A 82 -6.21 -13.14 -3.11
N GLN A 83 -6.82 -12.76 -1.99
CA GLN A 83 -7.90 -11.79 -2.00
C GLN A 83 -7.32 -10.41 -2.30
N VAL A 84 -7.87 -9.73 -3.31
CA VAL A 84 -7.32 -8.45 -3.79
C VAL A 84 -8.43 -7.40 -3.88
N HIS A 85 -8.21 -6.28 -3.21
CA HIS A 85 -8.98 -5.06 -3.35
C HIS A 85 -8.17 -4.01 -4.14
N ILE A 86 -8.82 -3.35 -5.11
CA ILE A 86 -8.25 -2.24 -5.87
C ILE A 86 -8.91 -0.97 -5.34
N ALA A 87 -8.12 -0.12 -4.68
CA ALA A 87 -8.58 1.14 -4.14
C ALA A 87 -8.24 2.29 -5.10
N ARG A 88 -9.18 3.20 -5.33
CA ARG A 88 -9.01 4.36 -6.21
C ARG A 88 -7.95 5.35 -5.69
N ASN A 89 -7.75 5.39 -4.39
CA ASN A 89 -6.79 6.27 -3.73
C ASN A 89 -6.41 5.75 -2.34
N ALA A 90 -5.44 6.43 -1.71
CA ALA A 90 -4.90 6.06 -0.41
C ALA A 90 -5.95 6.11 0.73
N ILE A 91 -6.90 7.05 0.69
CA ILE A 91 -7.94 7.19 1.71
C ILE A 91 -8.88 5.97 1.64
N GLU A 92 -9.38 5.64 0.45
CA GLU A 92 -10.23 4.47 0.23
C GLU A 92 -9.52 3.16 0.63
N ALA A 93 -8.22 3.05 0.35
CA ALA A 93 -7.43 1.91 0.81
C ALA A 93 -7.45 1.77 2.33
N GLY A 94 -7.25 2.87 3.05
CA GLY A 94 -7.30 2.89 4.51
C GLY A 94 -8.69 2.54 5.06
N GLU A 95 -9.74 3.08 4.47
CA GLU A 95 -11.14 2.79 4.83
C GLU A 95 -11.48 1.32 4.61
N PHE A 96 -11.08 0.77 3.47
CA PHE A 96 -11.25 -0.66 3.19
C PHE A 96 -10.52 -1.52 4.22
N VAL A 97 -9.24 -1.27 4.46
CA VAL A 97 -8.46 -2.04 5.46
C VAL A 97 -9.12 -1.99 6.83
N ARG A 98 -9.58 -0.81 7.28
CA ARG A 98 -10.34 -0.70 8.54
C ARG A 98 -11.60 -1.53 8.57
N SER A 99 -12.31 -1.61 7.45
CA SER A 99 -13.58 -2.34 7.36
C SER A 99 -13.42 -3.86 7.42
N VAL A 100 -12.27 -4.38 6.98
CA VAL A 100 -12.01 -5.83 6.92
C VAL A 100 -11.15 -6.35 8.06
N THR A 101 -10.45 -5.47 8.79
CA THR A 101 -9.58 -5.85 9.90
C THR A 101 -10.39 -6.30 11.11
N GLN A 102 -10.11 -7.49 11.63
CA GLN A 102 -10.75 -8.07 12.79
C GLN A 102 -9.72 -8.33 13.89
N GLY A 103 -9.51 -7.34 14.78
CA GLY A 103 -8.67 -7.53 15.96
C GLY A 103 -7.16 -7.36 15.72
N ASN A 104 -6.36 -8.40 15.97
CA ASN A 104 -4.89 -8.33 15.93
C ASN A 104 -4.36 -8.50 14.50
N ALA A 105 -4.32 -7.42 13.73
CA ALA A 105 -3.78 -7.40 12.37
C ALA A 105 -2.49 -6.60 12.28
N ILE A 106 -1.54 -7.08 11.46
CA ILE A 106 -0.40 -6.27 11.00
C ILE A 106 -0.67 -5.82 9.58
N VAL A 107 -0.56 -4.51 9.37
CA VAL A 107 -0.75 -3.87 8.06
C VAL A 107 0.57 -3.26 7.62
N LEU A 108 1.06 -3.65 6.44
CA LEU A 108 2.16 -2.97 5.75
C LEU A 108 1.57 -2.00 4.74
N VAL A 109 2.00 -0.75 4.76
CA VAL A 109 1.65 0.26 3.74
C VAL A 109 2.92 0.71 3.04
N LYS A 110 3.04 0.42 1.74
CA LYS A 110 4.23 0.70 0.94
C LYS A 110 3.92 1.18 -0.47
N GLY A 111 4.56 2.28 -0.88
CA GLY A 111 4.46 2.84 -2.23
C GLY A 111 5.46 3.95 -2.46
N SER A 112 5.57 4.39 -3.72
CA SER A 112 6.46 5.48 -4.10
C SER A 112 5.92 6.85 -3.68
N GLN A 113 6.83 7.81 -3.63
CA GLN A 113 6.51 9.22 -3.41
C GLN A 113 5.79 9.85 -4.61
N ASP A 114 5.16 10.98 -4.39
CA ASP A 114 4.69 11.97 -5.36
C ASP A 114 3.43 11.66 -6.17
N THR A 115 2.90 10.43 -6.19
CA THR A 115 1.78 10.09 -7.08
C THR A 115 0.56 9.52 -6.37
N ILE A 116 0.71 8.84 -5.25
CA ILE A 116 -0.38 8.10 -4.59
C ILE A 116 -0.60 8.49 -3.12
N TYR A 117 0.39 9.13 -2.50
CA TYR A 117 0.31 9.66 -1.14
C TYR A 117 -0.19 8.64 -0.10
N LEU A 118 0.43 7.46 -0.07
CA LEU A 118 0.00 6.36 0.82
C LEU A 118 0.10 6.68 2.31
N GLU A 119 0.82 7.71 2.72
CA GLU A 119 0.76 8.24 4.09
C GLU A 119 -0.65 8.70 4.50
N GLU A 120 -1.54 9.01 3.55
CA GLU A 120 -2.94 9.29 3.86
C GLU A 120 -3.72 8.02 4.25
N CYS A 121 -3.35 6.85 3.68
CA CYS A 121 -3.85 5.57 4.16
C CYS A 121 -3.42 5.32 5.62
N VAL A 122 -2.16 5.61 5.94
CA VAL A 122 -1.64 5.50 7.32
C VAL A 122 -2.41 6.39 8.29
N LYS A 123 -2.75 7.64 7.91
CA LYS A 123 -3.61 8.51 8.73
C LYS A 123 -4.96 7.89 9.03
N VAL A 124 -5.62 7.34 8.01
CA VAL A 124 -6.92 6.68 8.18
C VAL A 124 -6.81 5.51 9.15
N LEU A 125 -5.76 4.69 9.03
CA LEU A 125 -5.57 3.50 9.86
C LEU A 125 -5.26 3.82 11.32
N CYS A 126 -4.49 4.87 11.59
CA CYS A 126 -4.04 5.21 12.93
C CYS A 126 -4.99 6.08 13.74
N ASN A 127 -6.11 6.55 13.18
CA ASN A 127 -6.94 7.61 13.79
C ASN A 127 -6.07 8.77 14.30
N MET A 128 -5.15 9.26 13.46
CA MET A 128 -4.02 10.09 13.87
C MET A 128 -4.44 11.33 14.64
N THR A 129 -3.95 11.42 15.85
CA THR A 129 -3.83 12.68 16.60
C THR A 129 -2.56 13.43 16.14
N GLU A 130 -2.45 14.72 16.42
CA GLU A 130 -1.43 15.65 15.91
C GLU A 130 0.04 15.24 16.16
N ASP A 131 0.31 14.24 16.99
CA ASP A 131 1.66 13.86 17.44
C ASP A 131 2.42 12.90 16.51
N VAL A 132 1.79 12.32 15.49
CA VAL A 132 2.47 11.40 14.59
C VAL A 132 2.99 12.14 13.36
N ARG A 133 4.31 12.16 13.23
CA ARG A 133 5.00 12.80 12.11
C ARG A 133 5.05 11.85 10.91
N LEU A 134 4.12 12.02 10.00
CA LEU A 134 4.19 11.38 8.68
C LEU A 134 5.03 12.22 7.72
N VAL A 135 5.48 11.58 6.64
CA VAL A 135 6.14 12.26 5.52
C VAL A 135 5.16 13.19 4.79
N ARG A 136 5.67 14.20 4.11
CA ARG A 136 4.89 15.09 3.22
C ARG A 136 3.68 15.76 3.90
N GLN A 137 3.89 16.37 5.08
CA GLN A 137 2.83 17.03 5.86
C GLN A 137 2.97 18.55 5.94
N ASP A 138 3.96 19.16 5.28
CA ASP A 138 4.06 20.62 5.19
C ASP A 138 3.00 21.22 4.25
N ALA A 139 2.83 22.54 4.31
CA ALA A 139 1.78 23.24 3.58
C ALA A 139 1.86 23.03 2.05
N GLN A 140 3.06 22.89 1.49
CA GLN A 140 3.25 22.67 0.06
C GLN A 140 2.74 21.28 -0.35
N TRP A 141 3.06 20.25 0.42
CA TRP A 141 2.57 18.90 0.18
C TRP A 141 1.07 18.77 0.43
N MET A 142 0.55 19.43 1.46
CA MET A 142 -0.90 19.42 1.72
C MET A 142 -1.69 20.02 0.58
N ALA A 143 -1.23 21.12 -0.03
CA ALA A 143 -1.87 21.70 -1.23
C ALA A 143 -1.83 20.73 -2.44
N LYS A 144 -0.71 20.04 -2.67
CA LYS A 144 -0.62 19.03 -3.75
C LYS A 144 -1.59 17.86 -3.53
N LYS A 145 -1.67 17.36 -2.30
CA LYS A 145 -2.58 16.28 -1.94
C LYS A 145 -4.04 16.69 -2.09
N GLU A 146 -4.40 17.87 -1.64
CA GLU A 146 -5.76 18.39 -1.81
C GLU A 146 -6.17 18.42 -3.29
N ALA A 147 -5.32 18.96 -4.16
CA ALA A 147 -5.55 18.95 -5.60
C ALA A 147 -5.65 17.54 -6.17
N PHE A 148 -4.80 16.61 -5.72
CA PHE A 148 -4.84 15.22 -6.15
C PHE A 148 -6.13 14.52 -5.73
N PHE A 149 -6.55 14.65 -4.47
CA PHE A 149 -7.74 13.96 -3.99
C PHE A 149 -9.07 14.57 -4.48
N GLN A 150 -9.07 15.82 -4.98
CA GLN A 150 -10.27 16.42 -5.59
C GLN A 150 -10.75 15.64 -6.82
N GLN A 151 -9.87 14.98 -7.57
CA GLN A 151 -10.25 14.19 -8.75
C GLN A 151 -11.06 12.92 -8.43
N PHE A 152 -11.14 12.53 -7.17
CA PHE A 152 -11.89 11.34 -6.71
C PHE A 152 -13.21 11.68 -6.02
N LYS A 153 -13.57 12.97 -5.92
CA LYS A 153 -14.85 13.44 -5.38
C LYS A 153 -15.93 13.44 -6.47
#